data_d85fcead1a178715d8966175488efd6b
#
_entry.id   d85fcead1a178715d8966175488efd6b
#
_cell.length_a   1.000
_cell.length_b   1.000
_cell.length_c   1.000
_cell.angle_alpha   90.00
_cell.angle_beta   90.00
_cell.angle_gamma   90.00
#
_symmetry.space_group_name_H-M   'P 1'
#
loop_
_entity.id
_entity.type
_entity.pdbx_description
1 polymer ?
#
loop_
_entity_poly.entity_id
_entity_poly.type
_entity_poly.pdbx_seq_one_letter_code
_entity_poly.pdbx_strand_id
1 'polypeptide(L)'
;PKILEYERALDILGERNSYSKTDTDATFMRMKEDAMKNGQLKPGYNIQIATENQFITNYAVYQRPTDTLTLIPFLESFEKRYGRQSSVVVADSGYGSEQNYGYLFGHNLIPYVKYNMFHQEQKRKYKKNAFLVQNLFYNPKGRA
;
A
#
# COMPACT_ATOMS: atom_id res chain seq x y z
N PRO A 1 36.65 2.10 -9.28
CA PRO A 1 36.23 2.29 -7.89
C PRO A 1 34.83 2.83 -7.72
N LYS A 2 34.44 3.95 -8.39
CA LYS A 2 33.06 4.51 -8.25
C LYS A 2 31.96 3.63 -8.87
N ILE A 3 32.26 2.90 -9.94
CA ILE A 3 31.30 1.98 -10.59
C ILE A 3 30.87 0.89 -9.60
N LEU A 4 31.81 0.24 -8.94
CA LEU A 4 31.53 -0.80 -7.94
C LEU A 4 30.72 -0.27 -6.74
N GLU A 5 30.93 0.98 -6.37
CA GLU A 5 30.14 1.64 -5.31
C GLU A 5 28.67 1.83 -5.76
N TYR A 6 28.46 2.24 -7.01
CA TYR A 6 27.12 2.41 -7.57
C TYR A 6 26.40 1.08 -7.76
N GLU A 7 27.11 0.06 -8.25
CA GLU A 7 26.56 -1.31 -8.38
C GLU A 7 26.09 -1.83 -7.02
N ARG A 8 26.94 -1.71 -5.98
CA ARG A 8 26.55 -2.08 -4.62
C ARG A 8 25.35 -1.28 -4.10
N ALA A 9 25.28 0.02 -4.41
CA ALA A 9 24.16 0.84 -3.99
C ALA A 9 22.85 0.43 -4.69
N LEU A 10 22.92 0.02 -5.96
CA LEU A 10 21.79 -0.52 -6.72
C LEU A 10 21.33 -1.88 -6.17
N ASP A 11 22.26 -2.75 -5.81
CA ASP A 11 21.94 -4.04 -5.20
C ASP A 11 21.21 -3.86 -3.85
N ILE A 12 21.68 -2.93 -3.01
CA ILE A 12 21.03 -2.59 -1.75
C ILE A 12 19.64 -1.98 -1.98
N LEU A 13 19.51 -1.11 -2.98
CA LEU A 13 18.26 -0.44 -3.31
C LEU A 13 17.17 -1.44 -3.73
N GLY A 14 17.52 -2.41 -4.58
CA GLY A 14 16.59 -3.37 -5.16
C GLY A 14 15.40 -2.67 -5.83
N GLU A 15 14.18 -3.10 -5.52
CA GLU A 15 12.94 -2.50 -6.06
C GLU A 15 12.45 -1.27 -5.28
N ARG A 16 13.18 -0.81 -4.28
CA ARG A 16 12.80 0.35 -3.44
C ARG A 16 13.20 1.65 -4.13
N ASN A 17 12.51 2.73 -3.77
CA ASN A 17 12.85 4.08 -4.26
C ASN A 17 13.96 4.76 -3.43
N SER A 18 14.26 4.22 -2.26
CA SER A 18 15.28 4.78 -1.34
C SER A 18 15.69 3.77 -0.28
N TYR A 19 16.87 3.97 0.29
CA TYR A 19 17.32 3.29 1.50
C TYR A 19 18.15 4.24 2.38
N SER A 20 18.27 3.95 3.65
CA SER A 20 19.10 4.72 4.58
C SER A 20 20.55 4.22 4.53
N LYS A 21 21.52 5.14 4.52
CA LYS A 21 22.95 4.78 4.55
C LYS A 21 23.39 4.15 5.88
N THR A 22 22.70 4.46 6.97
CA THR A 22 22.99 3.94 8.31
C THR A 22 22.28 2.63 8.62
N ASP A 23 21.14 2.40 7.96
CA ASP A 23 20.35 1.17 8.05
C ASP A 23 19.84 0.85 6.66
N THR A 24 20.56 0.01 5.94
CA THR A 24 20.31 -0.29 4.53
C THR A 24 18.99 -1.00 4.28
N ASP A 25 18.37 -1.58 5.31
CA ASP A 25 17.07 -2.22 5.23
C ASP A 25 15.91 -1.23 5.40
N ALA A 26 16.15 -0.10 6.07
CA ALA A 26 15.13 0.92 6.24
C ALA A 26 14.89 1.72 4.96
N THR A 27 13.62 1.98 4.66
CA THR A 27 13.19 2.81 3.53
C THR A 27 12.71 4.17 4.05
N PHE A 28 13.00 5.25 3.32
CA PHE A 28 12.49 6.56 3.68
C PHE A 28 10.99 6.64 3.46
N MET A 29 10.26 6.94 4.53
CA MET A 29 8.79 7.03 4.50
C MET A 29 8.29 8.18 5.37
N ARG A 30 7.07 8.63 5.09
CA ARG A 30 6.40 9.65 5.89
C ARG A 30 5.82 9.01 7.14
N MET A 31 6.24 9.50 8.31
CA MET A 31 5.72 9.01 9.58
C MET A 31 4.33 9.58 9.88
N LYS A 32 3.47 8.78 10.55
CA LYS A 32 2.15 9.24 11.02
C LYS A 32 2.28 10.39 12.01
N GLU A 33 3.26 10.29 12.92
CA GLU A 33 3.58 11.32 13.90
C GLU A 33 4.65 12.26 13.35
N ASP A 34 4.23 13.23 12.57
CA ASP A 34 5.07 14.35 12.15
C ASP A 34 4.77 15.55 13.05
N ALA A 35 5.42 15.60 14.21
CA ALA A 35 5.26 16.67 15.21
C ALA A 35 5.54 18.07 14.62
N MET A 36 6.42 18.16 13.63
CA MET A 36 6.77 19.42 12.97
C MET A 36 5.87 19.75 11.78
N LYS A 37 5.00 18.82 11.36
CA LYS A 37 4.09 18.94 10.20
C LYS A 37 4.76 19.42 8.91
N ASN A 38 6.04 19.09 8.73
CA ASN A 38 6.85 19.50 7.57
C ASN A 38 6.91 18.45 6.46
N GLY A 39 6.28 17.28 6.67
CA GLY A 39 6.26 16.18 5.71
C GLY A 39 7.61 15.51 5.49
N GLN A 40 8.55 15.66 6.42
CA GLN A 40 9.88 15.07 6.33
C GLN A 40 9.81 13.54 6.27
N LEU A 41 10.55 12.98 5.34
CA LEU A 41 10.75 11.54 5.27
C LEU A 41 11.78 11.09 6.29
N LYS A 42 11.51 9.98 6.99
CA LYS A 42 12.43 9.34 7.92
C LYS A 42 12.64 7.89 7.55
N PRO A 43 13.83 7.31 7.79
CA PRO A 43 14.03 5.88 7.60
C PRO A 43 13.15 5.11 8.59
N GLY A 44 12.51 4.07 8.10
CA GLY A 44 11.59 3.27 8.89
C GLY A 44 11.14 2.01 8.18
N TYR A 45 10.29 1.26 8.87
CA TYR A 45 9.70 0.01 8.41
C TYR A 45 8.19 0.10 8.48
N ASN A 46 7.53 -0.58 7.56
CA ASN A 46 6.08 -0.77 7.62
C ASN A 46 5.79 -2.10 8.31
N ILE A 47 5.22 -2.04 9.50
CA ILE A 47 4.89 -3.22 10.30
C ILE A 47 3.41 -3.51 10.14
N GLN A 48 3.10 -4.71 9.66
CA GLN A 48 1.75 -5.23 9.54
C GLN A 48 1.45 -6.21 10.66
N ILE A 49 0.30 -6.09 11.29
CA ILE A 49 -0.14 -6.95 12.40
C ILE A 49 -1.58 -7.37 12.14
N ALA A 50 -1.85 -8.68 12.19
CA ALA A 50 -3.20 -9.21 12.25
C ALA A 50 -3.55 -9.65 13.67
N THR A 51 -4.78 -9.38 14.05
CA THR A 51 -5.31 -9.74 15.36
C THR A 51 -6.66 -10.46 15.21
N GLU A 52 -6.91 -11.42 16.08
CA GLU A 52 -8.21 -12.08 16.26
C GLU A 52 -8.45 -12.31 17.75
N ASN A 53 -9.62 -11.94 18.23
CA ASN A 53 -9.99 -12.08 19.65
C ASN A 53 -8.92 -11.51 20.62
N GLN A 54 -8.32 -10.37 20.27
CA GLN A 54 -7.26 -9.68 21.02
C GLN A 54 -5.89 -10.38 21.00
N PHE A 55 -5.73 -11.47 20.27
CA PHE A 55 -4.44 -12.13 20.06
C PHE A 55 -3.82 -11.71 18.73
N ILE A 56 -2.50 -11.57 18.72
CA ILE A 56 -1.75 -11.37 17.48
C ILE A 56 -1.65 -12.72 16.77
N THR A 57 -2.26 -12.81 15.59
CA THR A 57 -2.28 -14.03 14.78
C THR A 57 -1.20 -14.03 13.72
N ASN A 58 -0.84 -12.87 13.19
CA ASN A 58 0.25 -12.75 12.22
C ASN A 58 0.94 -11.39 12.34
N TYR A 59 2.22 -11.32 11.96
CA TYR A 59 2.95 -10.09 11.81
C TYR A 59 3.97 -10.22 10.67
N ALA A 60 4.27 -9.10 10.03
CA ALA A 60 5.32 -8.99 9.01
C ALA A 60 5.89 -7.57 8.99
N VAL A 61 7.14 -7.47 8.56
CA VAL A 61 7.85 -6.20 8.40
C VAL A 61 8.15 -6.01 6.94
N TYR A 62 7.77 -4.86 6.39
CA TYR A 62 7.95 -4.53 4.99
C TYR A 62 8.79 -3.27 4.84
N GLN A 63 9.61 -3.25 3.79
CA GLN A 63 10.39 -2.08 3.37
C GLN A 63 9.58 -1.12 2.47
N ARG A 64 8.31 -1.42 2.24
CA ARG A 64 7.38 -0.63 1.42
C ARG A 64 6.69 0.43 2.26
N PRO A 65 6.71 1.72 1.86
CA PRO A 65 6.15 2.81 2.68
C PRO A 65 4.63 2.88 2.69
N THR A 66 3.94 2.10 1.84
CA THR A 66 2.48 2.10 1.71
C THR A 66 1.88 0.73 1.99
N ASP A 67 0.67 0.71 2.54
CA ASP A 67 -0.03 -0.52 2.94
C ASP A 67 -0.63 -1.28 1.75
N THR A 68 -0.93 -0.57 0.66
CA THR A 68 -1.60 -1.13 -0.52
C THR A 68 -0.91 -2.39 -1.09
N LEU A 69 0.43 -2.38 -1.11
CA LEU A 69 1.22 -3.48 -1.67
C LEU A 69 1.58 -4.56 -0.64
N THR A 70 1.18 -4.41 0.62
CA THR A 70 1.54 -5.34 1.69
C THR A 70 0.45 -6.35 2.02
N LEU A 71 -0.82 -6.10 1.63
CA LEU A 71 -1.95 -6.96 1.99
C LEU A 71 -1.80 -8.38 1.45
N ILE A 72 -1.56 -8.52 0.16
CA ILE A 72 -1.46 -9.84 -0.49
C ILE A 72 -0.32 -10.67 0.12
N PRO A 73 0.95 -10.20 0.15
CA PRO A 73 2.02 -10.99 0.74
C PRO A 73 1.83 -11.24 2.24
N PHE A 74 1.09 -10.37 2.93
CA PHE A 74 0.75 -10.59 4.33
C PHE A 74 -0.25 -11.74 4.52
N LEU A 75 -1.30 -11.80 3.68
CA LEU A 75 -2.28 -12.88 3.68
C LEU A 75 -1.64 -14.21 3.25
N GLU A 76 -0.77 -14.20 2.25
CA GLU A 76 0.00 -15.39 1.84
C GLU A 76 0.89 -15.90 2.96
N SER A 77 1.53 -15.01 3.73
CA SER A 77 2.33 -15.38 4.90
C SER A 77 1.48 -16.01 6.01
N PHE A 78 0.25 -15.53 6.19
CA PHE A 78 -0.72 -16.10 7.11
C PHE A 78 -1.11 -17.52 6.68
N GLU A 79 -1.48 -17.70 5.42
CA GLU A 79 -1.84 -19.00 4.88
C GLU A 79 -0.69 -20.02 4.99
N LYS A 80 0.52 -19.60 4.66
CA LYS A 80 1.73 -20.42 4.80
C LYS A 80 1.95 -20.88 6.25
N ARG A 81 1.64 -19.99 7.22
CA ARG A 81 1.84 -20.29 8.66
C ARG A 81 0.80 -21.26 9.22
N TYR A 82 -0.46 -21.12 8.80
CA TYR A 82 -1.58 -21.86 9.37
C TYR A 82 -2.13 -22.98 8.49
N GLY A 83 -1.65 -23.10 7.25
CA GLY A 83 -2.15 -24.08 6.27
C GLY A 83 -3.59 -23.79 5.80
N ARG A 84 -4.13 -22.62 6.16
CA ARG A 84 -5.47 -22.16 5.78
C ARG A 84 -5.54 -20.66 5.80
N GLN A 85 -6.46 -20.10 5.04
CA GLN A 85 -6.74 -18.66 5.02
C GLN A 85 -7.87 -18.32 6.01
N SER A 86 -7.94 -17.05 6.42
CA SER A 86 -9.08 -16.50 7.16
C SER A 86 -10.32 -16.44 6.26
N SER A 87 -11.53 -16.59 6.80
CA SER A 87 -12.76 -16.42 6.03
C SER A 87 -13.14 -14.94 5.84
N VAL A 88 -12.72 -14.09 6.75
CA VAL A 88 -13.04 -12.65 6.76
C VAL A 88 -11.77 -11.84 6.95
N VAL A 89 -11.63 -10.79 6.18
CA VAL A 89 -10.52 -9.84 6.27
C VAL A 89 -11.06 -8.43 6.52
N VAL A 90 -10.70 -7.87 7.67
CA VAL A 90 -11.03 -6.49 8.04
C VAL A 90 -9.75 -5.67 7.98
N ALA A 91 -9.73 -4.63 7.16
CA ALA A 91 -8.57 -3.75 7.02
C ALA A 91 -9.00 -2.30 6.76
N ASP A 92 -8.11 -1.35 7.02
CA ASP A 92 -8.39 0.06 6.81
C ASP A 92 -8.37 0.45 5.31
N SER A 93 -8.69 1.71 5.03
CA SER A 93 -8.75 2.21 3.65
C SER A 93 -7.38 2.30 2.95
N GLY A 94 -6.28 2.22 3.69
CA GLY A 94 -4.92 2.18 3.14
C GLY A 94 -4.67 0.93 2.29
N TYR A 95 -5.40 -0.15 2.53
CA TYR A 95 -5.32 -1.40 1.78
C TYR A 95 -6.27 -1.46 0.57
N GLY A 96 -7.17 -0.48 0.42
CA GLY A 96 -8.18 -0.46 -0.64
C GLY A 96 -7.56 -0.24 -2.02
N SER A 97 -7.51 -1.28 -2.86
CA SER A 97 -7.10 -1.23 -4.26
C SER A 97 -7.84 -2.29 -5.06
N GLU A 98 -7.97 -2.08 -6.37
CA GLU A 98 -8.58 -3.06 -7.28
C GLU A 98 -7.87 -4.42 -7.20
N GLN A 99 -6.54 -4.41 -7.16
CA GLN A 99 -5.74 -5.62 -7.03
C GLN A 99 -6.04 -6.39 -5.73
N ASN A 100 -6.12 -5.68 -4.60
CA ASN A 100 -6.42 -6.30 -3.31
C ASN A 100 -7.83 -6.85 -3.25
N TYR A 101 -8.83 -6.12 -3.76
CA TYR A 101 -10.20 -6.65 -3.86
C TYR A 101 -10.27 -7.86 -4.78
N GLY A 102 -9.59 -7.82 -5.94
CA GLY A 102 -9.50 -8.96 -6.86
C GLY A 102 -8.92 -10.21 -6.19
N TYR A 103 -7.85 -10.04 -5.42
CA TYR A 103 -7.25 -11.14 -4.64
C TYR A 103 -8.24 -11.70 -3.61
N LEU A 104 -8.87 -10.82 -2.81
CA LEU A 104 -9.80 -11.24 -1.75
C LEU A 104 -10.99 -12.01 -2.33
N PHE A 105 -11.62 -11.51 -3.39
CA PHE A 105 -12.72 -12.21 -4.05
C PHE A 105 -12.29 -13.51 -4.74
N GLY A 106 -11.12 -13.52 -5.39
CA GLY A 106 -10.58 -14.71 -6.06
C GLY A 106 -10.27 -15.86 -5.09
N HIS A 107 -9.98 -15.55 -3.83
CA HIS A 107 -9.73 -16.53 -2.76
C HIS A 107 -10.96 -16.78 -1.86
N ASN A 108 -12.14 -16.30 -2.25
CA ASN A 108 -13.39 -16.43 -1.49
C ASN A 108 -13.31 -15.84 -0.06
N LEU A 109 -12.51 -14.80 0.14
CA LEU A 109 -12.40 -14.07 1.40
C LEU A 109 -13.46 -12.97 1.44
N ILE A 110 -14.15 -12.83 2.56
CA ILE A 110 -15.14 -11.75 2.74
C ILE A 110 -14.40 -10.47 3.13
N PRO A 111 -14.33 -9.44 2.26
CA PRO A 111 -13.57 -8.22 2.53
C PRO A 111 -14.40 -7.18 3.28
N TYR A 112 -13.95 -6.75 4.42
CA TYR A 112 -14.36 -5.52 5.08
C TYR A 112 -13.24 -4.49 4.99
N VAL A 113 -12.90 -4.12 3.76
CA VAL A 113 -11.86 -3.14 3.44
C VAL A 113 -12.55 -1.91 2.85
N LYS A 114 -12.38 -0.76 3.50
CA LYS A 114 -13.01 0.47 3.04
C LYS A 114 -12.37 0.96 1.75
N TYR A 115 -13.22 1.35 0.78
CA TYR A 115 -12.75 2.01 -0.44
C TYR A 115 -12.08 3.35 -0.12
N ASN A 116 -10.83 3.52 -0.57
CA ASN A 116 -9.99 4.66 -0.21
C ASN A 116 -10.51 6.02 -0.72
N MET A 117 -11.19 6.04 -1.87
CA MET A 117 -11.75 7.25 -2.46
C MET A 117 -13.17 7.59 -1.98
N PHE A 118 -13.80 6.74 -1.17
CA PHE A 118 -15.20 6.88 -0.74
C PHE A 118 -15.56 8.29 -0.25
N HIS A 119 -14.76 8.88 0.63
CA HIS A 119 -15.02 10.23 1.13
C HIS A 119 -14.62 11.33 0.13
N GLN A 120 -13.65 11.07 -0.74
CA GLN A 120 -13.22 12.04 -1.75
C GLN A 120 -14.27 12.21 -2.83
N GLU A 121 -14.85 11.11 -3.30
CA GLU A 121 -15.88 11.11 -4.36
C GLU A 121 -17.16 11.83 -3.96
N GLN A 122 -17.45 11.90 -2.66
CA GLN A 122 -18.60 12.64 -2.16
C GLN A 122 -18.42 14.17 -2.14
N LYS A 123 -17.18 14.65 -2.20
CA LYS A 123 -16.89 16.09 -2.15
C LYS A 123 -17.31 16.78 -3.44
N ARG A 124 -17.98 17.96 -3.29
CA ARG A 124 -18.40 18.80 -4.43
C ARG A 124 -17.23 19.15 -5.37
N LYS A 125 -16.04 19.41 -4.81
CA LYS A 125 -14.82 19.70 -5.58
C LYS A 125 -14.41 18.53 -6.48
N TYR A 126 -14.52 17.29 -5.96
CA TYR A 126 -14.20 16.08 -6.72
C TYR A 126 -15.22 15.90 -7.86
N LYS A 127 -16.53 15.94 -7.55
CA LYS A 127 -17.61 15.78 -8.55
C LYS A 127 -17.57 16.80 -9.69
N LYS A 128 -17.02 18.00 -9.44
CA LYS A 128 -16.85 19.07 -10.45
C LYS A 128 -15.54 18.98 -11.24
N ASN A 129 -14.68 18.00 -10.95
CA ASN A 129 -13.42 17.85 -11.66
C ASN A 129 -13.71 17.43 -13.11
N ALA A 130 -13.36 18.31 -14.08
CA ALA A 130 -13.58 18.09 -15.51
C ALA A 130 -12.83 16.86 -16.07
N PHE A 131 -11.76 16.41 -15.40
CA PHE A 131 -10.93 15.28 -15.83
C PHE A 131 -11.41 13.92 -15.30
N LEU A 132 -12.49 13.85 -14.56
CA LEU A 132 -13.10 12.56 -14.21
C LEU A 132 -13.74 11.94 -15.45
N VAL A 133 -13.59 10.63 -15.62
CA VAL A 133 -14.14 9.88 -16.77
C VAL A 133 -15.62 10.19 -16.98
N GLN A 134 -16.40 10.27 -15.90
CA GLN A 134 -17.84 10.59 -15.94
C GLN A 134 -18.16 12.02 -16.38
N ASN A 135 -17.19 12.94 -16.31
CA ASN A 135 -17.35 14.34 -16.70
C ASN A 135 -16.71 14.64 -18.07
N LEU A 136 -16.02 13.66 -18.67
CA LEU A 136 -15.44 13.79 -19.99
C LEU A 136 -16.52 13.79 -21.03
N PHE A 137 -16.47 14.78 -21.93
CA PHE A 137 -17.36 14.88 -23.07
C PHE A 137 -16.81 14.04 -24.24
N TYR A 138 -17.58 13.08 -24.72
CA TYR A 138 -17.22 12.35 -25.93
C TYR A 138 -17.55 13.21 -27.17
N ASN A 139 -16.52 13.61 -27.94
CA ASN A 139 -16.71 14.29 -29.21
C ASN A 139 -16.61 13.28 -30.37
N PRO A 140 -17.75 12.86 -30.97
CA PRO A 140 -17.75 11.89 -32.06
C PRO A 140 -17.11 12.42 -33.36
N LYS A 141 -16.96 13.74 -33.48
CA LYS A 141 -16.40 14.42 -34.68
C LYS A 141 -14.88 14.69 -34.57
N GLY A 142 -14.26 14.38 -33.44
CA GLY A 142 -12.85 14.69 -33.14
C GLY A 142 -11.85 13.61 -33.57
N ARG A 143 -12.08 12.93 -34.69
CA ARG A 143 -11.01 12.22 -35.39
C ARG A 143 -10.50 13.14 -36.50
N ALA A 144 -9.50 13.93 -36.21
CA ALA A 144 -8.59 14.52 -37.17
C ALA A 144 -7.22 13.91 -36.93
#